data_f0d956ac0fc3376dff9ba2db405b03de
#
_entry.id   f0d956ac0fc3376dff9ba2db405b03de
#
_cell.length_a   1.000
_cell.length_b   1.000
_cell.length_c   1.000
_cell.angle_alpha   90.00
_cell.angle_beta   90.00
_cell.angle_gamma   90.00
#
_symmetry.space_group_name_H-M   'P 1'
#
loop_
_entity.id
_entity.type
_entity.pdbx_description
1 polymer ?
#
loop_
_entity_poly.entity_id
_entity_poly.type
_entity_poly.pdbx_seq_one_letter_code
_entity_poly.pdbx_strand_id
1 'polypeptide(L)'
;MQKYIDRDWNDKDLKVILCGSALSFMEKKVLSEKSPLFGRRDSQIKLEAFNYLDAAKFVPNYSNEDKAICYGITGGVAKYLSMIDPKKSMDENIVRLFFRTDGYLYDETRNLLTQEFSDISLVNNIVEQIAFGENTLNTIAGK
;
A
#
# COMPACT_ATOMS: atom_id res chain seq x y z
N MET A 1 -18.78 -16.81 7.40
CA MET A 1 -17.51 -17.18 8.05
C MET A 1 -17.69 -17.47 9.53
N GLN A 2 -18.27 -16.58 10.36
CA GLN A 2 -18.51 -16.81 11.80
C GLN A 2 -19.10 -18.19 12.11
N LYS A 3 -20.24 -18.54 11.46
CA LYS A 3 -20.91 -19.83 11.66
C LYS A 3 -20.00 -21.04 11.41
N TYR A 4 -19.11 -20.94 10.42
CA TYR A 4 -18.18 -22.04 10.13
C TYR A 4 -17.09 -22.16 11.19
N ILE A 5 -16.55 -21.03 11.68
CA ILE A 5 -15.55 -21.02 12.75
C ILE A 5 -16.14 -21.63 14.02
N ASP A 6 -17.36 -21.21 14.40
CA ASP A 6 -17.98 -21.59 15.68
C ASP A 6 -18.51 -23.02 15.69
N ARG A 7 -18.87 -23.61 14.54
CA ARG A 7 -19.52 -24.92 14.46
C ARG A 7 -18.75 -25.97 13.69
N ASP A 8 -18.27 -25.61 12.51
CA ASP A 8 -17.81 -26.60 11.55
C ASP A 8 -16.29 -26.78 11.61
N TRP A 9 -15.58 -25.79 12.14
CA TRP A 9 -14.10 -25.76 12.16
C TRP A 9 -13.51 -25.90 13.57
N ASN A 10 -14.30 -25.73 14.62
CA ASN A 10 -13.83 -25.68 16.00
C ASN A 10 -13.08 -26.95 16.45
N ASP A 11 -13.49 -28.10 15.94
CA ASP A 11 -12.88 -29.41 16.31
C ASP A 11 -11.94 -29.95 15.21
N LYS A 12 -11.55 -29.09 14.22
CA LYS A 12 -10.67 -29.47 13.13
C LYS A 12 -9.29 -28.83 13.29
N ASP A 13 -8.26 -29.59 12.97
CA ASP A 13 -6.90 -29.04 12.85
C ASP A 13 -6.79 -28.18 11.58
N LEU A 14 -7.44 -27.02 11.61
CA LEU A 14 -7.55 -26.08 10.51
C LEU A 14 -6.99 -24.73 10.91
N LYS A 15 -6.06 -24.21 10.11
CA LYS A 15 -5.56 -22.83 10.22
C LYS A 15 -6.20 -21.98 9.12
N VAL A 16 -6.88 -20.91 9.55
CA VAL A 16 -7.50 -19.94 8.63
C VAL A 16 -6.74 -18.63 8.69
N ILE A 17 -6.24 -18.19 7.55
CA ILE A 17 -5.52 -16.93 7.42
C ILE A 17 -6.38 -15.98 6.58
N LEU A 18 -6.72 -14.84 7.17
CA LEU A 18 -7.40 -13.75 6.48
C LEU A 18 -6.37 -12.65 6.20
N CYS A 19 -6.20 -12.27 4.94
CA CYS A 19 -5.32 -11.18 4.57
C CYS A 19 -6.05 -10.18 3.68
N GLY A 20 -5.64 -8.93 3.75
CA GLY A 20 -6.18 -7.85 2.93
C GLY A 20 -5.25 -6.65 2.92
N SER A 21 -5.24 -5.91 1.82
CA SER A 21 -4.45 -4.70 1.62
C SER A 21 -5.19 -3.43 2.03
N ALA A 22 -6.53 -3.42 2.01
CA ALA A 22 -7.34 -2.29 2.45
C ALA A 22 -7.35 -2.20 3.98
N LEU A 23 -6.43 -1.41 4.53
CA LEU A 23 -6.21 -1.30 5.98
C LEU A 23 -7.47 -0.83 6.70
N SER A 24 -8.12 0.22 6.19
CA SER A 24 -9.36 0.78 6.76
C SER A 24 -10.49 -0.27 6.83
N PHE A 25 -10.61 -1.11 5.81
CA PHE A 25 -11.59 -2.20 5.80
C PHE A 25 -11.24 -3.26 6.85
N MET A 26 -9.97 -3.68 6.91
CA MET A 26 -9.53 -4.66 7.89
C MET A 26 -9.76 -4.17 9.31
N GLU A 27 -9.37 -2.96 9.66
CA GLU A 27 -9.53 -2.39 11.00
C GLU A 27 -11.01 -2.16 11.37
N LYS A 28 -11.78 -1.52 10.48
CA LYS A 28 -13.15 -1.09 10.80
C LYS A 28 -14.20 -2.19 10.64
N LYS A 29 -13.98 -3.14 9.73
CA LYS A 29 -14.98 -4.17 9.40
C LYS A 29 -14.60 -5.57 9.87
N VAL A 30 -13.34 -5.94 9.79
CA VAL A 30 -12.88 -7.31 10.12
C VAL A 30 -12.43 -7.42 11.58
N LEU A 31 -11.63 -6.46 12.05
CA LEU A 31 -10.98 -6.51 13.35
C LEU A 31 -11.73 -5.75 14.47
N SER A 32 -12.70 -4.92 14.11
CA SER A 32 -13.45 -4.09 15.06
C SER A 32 -14.29 -4.95 16.03
N GLU A 33 -14.62 -4.38 17.19
CA GLU A 33 -15.49 -5.01 18.19
C GLU A 33 -16.88 -5.38 17.67
N LYS A 34 -17.36 -4.66 16.66
CA LYS A 34 -18.65 -4.93 15.98
C LYS A 34 -18.57 -6.03 14.93
N SER A 35 -17.38 -6.55 14.66
CA SER A 35 -17.18 -7.60 13.65
C SER A 35 -17.65 -8.96 14.19
N PRO A 36 -18.30 -9.77 13.36
CA PRO A 36 -18.59 -11.17 13.70
C PRO A 36 -17.33 -12.03 13.96
N LEU A 37 -16.15 -11.53 13.63
CA LEU A 37 -14.86 -12.20 13.82
C LEU A 37 -14.12 -11.71 15.08
N PHE A 38 -14.67 -10.72 15.78
CA PHE A 38 -14.09 -10.22 17.03
C PHE A 38 -13.98 -11.34 18.07
N GLY A 39 -12.83 -11.43 18.74
CA GLY A 39 -12.56 -12.47 19.75
C GLY A 39 -12.32 -13.88 19.19
N ARG A 40 -12.30 -14.08 17.85
CA ARG A 40 -12.09 -15.40 17.21
C ARG A 40 -10.73 -15.50 16.51
N ARG A 41 -9.87 -14.52 16.69
CA ARG A 41 -8.51 -14.53 16.14
C ARG A 41 -7.52 -14.92 17.23
N ASP A 42 -6.57 -15.77 16.88
CA ASP A 42 -5.48 -16.17 17.74
C ASP A 42 -4.28 -15.22 17.61
N SER A 43 -4.06 -14.68 16.42
CA SER A 43 -2.99 -13.72 16.18
C SER A 43 -3.33 -12.71 15.06
N GLN A 44 -2.57 -11.62 15.04
CA GLN A 44 -2.65 -10.59 14.04
C GLN A 44 -1.25 -10.13 13.68
N ILE A 45 -0.98 -10.05 12.38
CA ILE A 45 0.27 -9.53 11.85
C ILE A 45 -0.06 -8.33 10.97
N LYS A 46 0.53 -7.18 11.27
CA LYS A 46 0.51 -6.01 10.41
C LYS A 46 1.87 -5.93 9.70
N LEU A 47 1.85 -6.09 8.38
CA LEU A 47 3.04 -5.93 7.57
C LEU A 47 3.22 -4.44 7.27
N GLU A 48 4.36 -3.91 7.71
CA GLU A 48 4.77 -2.54 7.40
C GLU A 48 5.62 -2.52 6.12
N ALA A 49 5.69 -1.34 5.48
CA ALA A 49 6.64 -1.13 4.40
C ALA A 49 8.09 -1.28 4.92
N PHE A 50 9.00 -1.67 4.05
CA PHE A 50 10.43 -1.71 4.40
C PHE A 50 10.95 -0.32 4.72
N ASN A 51 11.86 -0.24 5.69
CA ASN A 51 12.66 0.96 5.90
C ASN A 51 13.69 1.12 4.76
N TYR A 52 14.36 2.28 4.70
CA TYR A 52 15.33 2.59 3.66
C TYR A 52 16.45 1.53 3.54
N LEU A 53 17.00 1.06 4.65
CA LEU A 53 18.11 0.12 4.64
C LEU A 53 17.71 -1.25 4.08
N ASP A 54 16.52 -1.69 4.37
CA ASP A 54 15.98 -2.95 3.85
C ASP A 54 15.54 -2.80 2.38
N ALA A 55 14.91 -1.69 2.02
CA ALA A 55 14.56 -1.39 0.65
C ALA A 55 15.79 -1.31 -0.28
N ALA A 56 16.89 -0.71 0.19
CA ALA A 56 18.14 -0.63 -0.56
C ALA A 56 18.76 -1.99 -0.93
N LYS A 57 18.42 -3.05 -0.22
CA LYS A 57 18.86 -4.42 -0.54
C LYS A 57 18.26 -4.98 -1.82
N PHE A 58 17.14 -4.43 -2.30
CA PHE A 58 16.54 -4.82 -3.57
C PHE A 58 17.35 -4.33 -4.77
N VAL A 59 18.10 -3.25 -4.59
CA VAL A 59 18.91 -2.59 -5.63
C VAL A 59 20.35 -2.38 -5.16
N PRO A 60 21.09 -3.45 -4.83
CA PRO A 60 22.38 -3.37 -4.13
C PRO A 60 23.43 -2.60 -4.93
N ASN A 61 23.39 -2.68 -6.27
CA ASN A 61 24.38 -2.11 -7.18
C ASN A 61 24.10 -0.65 -7.56
N TYR A 62 22.97 -0.07 -7.13
CA TYR A 62 22.66 1.32 -7.40
C TYR A 62 23.48 2.26 -6.53
N SER A 63 23.70 3.47 -6.99
CA SER A 63 24.28 4.55 -6.20
C SER A 63 23.42 4.85 -4.96
N ASN A 64 23.98 5.53 -3.97
CA ASN A 64 23.20 5.93 -2.79
C ASN A 64 22.05 6.90 -3.15
N GLU A 65 22.27 7.75 -4.17
CA GLU A 65 21.27 8.64 -4.71
C GLU A 65 20.12 7.85 -5.34
N ASP A 66 20.42 6.92 -6.24
CA ASP A 66 19.41 6.06 -6.88
C ASP A 66 18.66 5.19 -5.87
N LYS A 67 19.33 4.71 -4.82
CA LYS A 67 18.67 4.00 -3.72
C LYS A 67 17.69 4.89 -2.97
N ALA A 68 18.06 6.15 -2.75
CA ALA A 68 17.16 7.12 -2.10
C ALA A 68 15.95 7.45 -2.99
N ILE A 69 16.17 7.65 -4.30
CA ILE A 69 15.11 7.85 -5.29
C ILE A 69 14.19 6.61 -5.31
N CYS A 70 14.77 5.41 -5.44
CA CYS A 70 14.03 4.15 -5.44
C CYS A 70 13.12 4.02 -4.20
N TYR A 71 13.66 4.33 -3.02
CA TYR A 71 12.88 4.32 -1.78
C TYR A 71 11.77 5.38 -1.81
N GLY A 72 12.08 6.59 -2.26
CA GLY A 72 11.11 7.70 -2.35
C GLY A 72 9.91 7.38 -3.23
N ILE A 73 10.12 6.78 -4.40
CA ILE A 73 9.03 6.44 -5.36
C ILE A 73 8.28 5.16 -5.01
N THR A 74 8.89 4.25 -4.25
CA THR A 74 8.26 2.96 -3.87
C THR A 74 7.66 2.98 -2.46
N GLY A 75 8.02 3.97 -1.64
CA GLY A 75 7.62 4.02 -0.23
C GLY A 75 8.03 2.80 0.59
N GLY A 76 9.01 2.02 0.11
CA GLY A 76 9.41 0.76 0.76
C GLY A 76 8.41 -0.38 0.58
N VAL A 77 7.39 -0.24 -0.26
CA VAL A 77 6.41 -1.29 -0.52
C VAL A 77 7.07 -2.45 -1.27
N ALA A 78 7.07 -3.64 -0.66
CA ALA A 78 7.74 -4.84 -1.19
C ALA A 78 7.37 -5.15 -2.64
N LYS A 79 6.08 -5.00 -2.99
CA LYS A 79 5.57 -5.23 -4.34
C LYS A 79 6.21 -4.29 -5.35
N TYR A 80 6.27 -2.98 -5.05
CA TYR A 80 6.84 -1.99 -5.95
C TYR A 80 8.36 -2.16 -6.08
N LEU A 81 9.05 -2.42 -4.97
CA LEU A 81 10.47 -2.73 -4.96
C LEU A 81 10.80 -3.93 -5.85
N SER A 82 9.98 -4.98 -5.82
CA SER A 82 10.18 -6.18 -6.65
C SER A 82 10.02 -5.94 -8.14
N MET A 83 9.43 -4.81 -8.56
CA MET A 83 9.25 -4.43 -9.95
C MET A 83 10.43 -3.63 -10.52
N ILE A 84 11.30 -3.11 -9.67
CA ILE A 84 12.51 -2.42 -10.11
C ILE A 84 13.44 -3.44 -10.75
N ASP A 85 13.83 -3.20 -12.00
CA ASP A 85 14.83 -4.01 -12.70
C ASP A 85 16.23 -3.48 -12.35
N PRO A 86 17.03 -4.23 -11.57
CA PRO A 86 18.35 -3.75 -11.13
C PRO A 86 19.39 -3.69 -12.28
N LYS A 87 19.05 -4.18 -13.47
CA LYS A 87 19.89 -4.11 -14.68
C LYS A 87 19.67 -2.84 -15.49
N LYS A 88 18.62 -2.08 -15.17
CA LYS A 88 18.27 -0.81 -15.81
C LYS A 88 18.68 0.36 -14.93
N SER A 89 18.84 1.53 -15.53
CA SER A 89 19.00 2.77 -14.76
C SER A 89 17.73 3.09 -13.95
N MET A 90 17.86 3.99 -12.95
CA MET A 90 16.70 4.42 -12.17
C MET A 90 15.68 5.14 -13.06
N ASP A 91 16.14 6.00 -13.98
CA ASP A 91 15.29 6.72 -14.93
C ASP A 91 14.50 5.77 -15.85
N GLU A 92 15.17 4.74 -16.38
CA GLU A 92 14.48 3.73 -17.20
C GLU A 92 13.39 2.98 -16.41
N ASN A 93 13.64 2.68 -15.14
CA ASN A 93 12.63 2.07 -14.27
C ASN A 93 11.47 3.03 -13.99
N ILE A 94 11.75 4.31 -13.73
CA ILE A 94 10.73 5.34 -13.51
C ILE A 94 9.84 5.45 -14.74
N VAL A 95 10.42 5.64 -15.92
CA VAL A 95 9.66 5.75 -17.17
C VAL A 95 8.81 4.49 -17.39
N ARG A 96 9.39 3.32 -17.24
CA ARG A 96 8.71 2.04 -17.48
C ARG A 96 7.54 1.80 -16.53
N LEU A 97 7.68 2.15 -15.26
CA LEU A 97 6.69 1.81 -14.23
C LEU A 97 5.61 2.89 -14.07
N PHE A 98 5.98 4.17 -14.19
CA PHE A 98 5.11 5.28 -13.79
C PHE A 98 4.60 6.13 -14.96
N PHE A 99 5.35 6.21 -16.09
CA PHE A 99 5.01 7.12 -17.16
C PHE A 99 4.48 6.45 -18.44
N ARG A 100 4.66 5.15 -18.58
CA ARG A 100 4.03 4.42 -19.68
C ARG A 100 2.61 4.04 -19.30
N THR A 101 1.68 4.14 -20.25
CA THR A 101 0.27 3.77 -20.05
C THR A 101 0.05 2.28 -19.73
N ASP A 102 1.01 1.41 -20.13
CA ASP A 102 1.07 0.01 -19.79
C ASP A 102 1.92 -0.28 -18.53
N GLY A 103 2.45 0.78 -17.89
CA GLY A 103 3.24 0.68 -16.67
C GLY A 103 2.37 0.29 -15.46
N TYR A 104 2.86 -0.65 -14.67
CA TYR A 104 2.07 -1.17 -13.53
C TYR A 104 1.67 -0.08 -12.52
N LEU A 105 2.51 0.92 -12.31
CA LEU A 105 2.28 1.99 -11.33
C LEU A 105 1.66 3.25 -11.95
N TYR A 106 1.32 3.22 -13.24
CA TYR A 106 0.75 4.37 -13.95
C TYR A 106 -0.55 4.86 -13.29
N ASP A 107 -1.47 3.93 -13.00
CA ASP A 107 -2.75 4.23 -12.35
C ASP A 107 -2.78 3.88 -10.85
N GLU A 108 -1.64 3.50 -10.26
CA GLU A 108 -1.62 2.92 -8.92
C GLU A 108 -2.09 3.90 -7.85
N THR A 109 -1.73 5.18 -7.94
CA THR A 109 -2.22 6.21 -7.00
C THR A 109 -3.74 6.27 -7.01
N ARG A 110 -4.35 6.27 -8.20
CA ARG A 110 -5.81 6.27 -8.34
C ARG A 110 -6.43 5.00 -7.77
N ASN A 111 -5.83 3.84 -8.04
CA ASN A 111 -6.29 2.55 -7.54
C ASN A 111 -6.26 2.50 -6.01
N LEU A 112 -5.18 2.99 -5.39
CA LEU A 112 -5.07 3.07 -3.93
C LEU A 112 -6.11 4.00 -3.31
N LEU A 113 -6.30 5.19 -3.89
CA LEU A 113 -7.30 6.13 -3.42
C LEU A 113 -8.71 5.55 -3.51
N THR A 114 -9.01 4.82 -4.60
CA THR A 114 -10.30 4.14 -4.80
C THR A 114 -10.58 3.08 -3.72
N GLN A 115 -9.55 2.41 -3.21
CA GLN A 115 -9.71 1.38 -2.19
C GLN A 115 -9.94 1.96 -0.78
N GLU A 116 -9.39 3.14 -0.49
CA GLU A 116 -9.38 3.72 0.84
C GLU A 116 -10.45 4.80 1.06
N PHE A 117 -10.87 5.51 0.01
CA PHE A 117 -11.76 6.66 0.10
C PHE A 117 -13.03 6.49 -0.72
N SER A 118 -14.14 7.00 -0.20
CA SER A 118 -15.42 7.04 -0.89
C SER A 118 -15.54 8.22 -1.86
N ASP A 119 -14.91 9.35 -1.54
CA ASP A 119 -14.85 10.54 -2.40
C ASP A 119 -13.43 10.68 -2.99
N ILE A 120 -13.24 10.04 -4.12
CA ILE A 120 -11.96 10.03 -4.83
C ILE A 120 -11.66 11.40 -5.43
N SER A 121 -12.67 12.13 -5.87
CA SER A 121 -12.49 13.43 -6.53
C SER A 121 -11.87 14.45 -5.57
N LEU A 122 -12.42 14.55 -4.36
CA LEU A 122 -11.90 15.44 -3.32
C LEU A 122 -10.46 15.09 -2.96
N VAL A 123 -10.19 13.81 -2.72
CA VAL A 123 -8.84 13.37 -2.31
C VAL A 123 -7.82 13.58 -3.43
N ASN A 124 -8.21 13.32 -4.67
CA ASN A 124 -7.34 13.55 -5.83
C ASN A 124 -6.98 15.04 -5.98
N ASN A 125 -7.95 15.93 -5.84
CA ASN A 125 -7.71 17.37 -5.84
C ASN A 125 -6.74 17.79 -4.73
N ILE A 126 -6.87 17.25 -3.52
CA ILE A 126 -5.95 17.52 -2.41
C ILE A 126 -4.54 17.08 -2.77
N VAL A 127 -4.37 15.87 -3.28
CA VAL A 127 -3.06 15.33 -3.68
C VAL A 127 -2.43 16.18 -4.79
N GLU A 128 -3.22 16.60 -5.78
CA GLU A 128 -2.76 17.49 -6.85
C GLU A 128 -2.30 18.85 -6.31
N GLN A 129 -3.05 19.49 -5.41
CA GLN A 129 -2.63 20.76 -4.82
C GLN A 129 -1.31 20.63 -4.06
N ILE A 130 -1.13 19.54 -3.31
CA ILE A 130 0.14 19.25 -2.62
C ILE A 130 1.27 19.06 -3.64
N ALA A 131 1.03 18.33 -4.73
CA ALA A 131 2.01 18.12 -5.80
C ALA A 131 2.42 19.42 -6.50
N PHE A 132 1.50 20.40 -6.60
CA PHE A 132 1.77 21.75 -7.11
C PHE A 132 2.44 22.68 -6.08
N GLY A 133 2.75 22.19 -4.87
CA GLY A 133 3.50 22.93 -3.87
C GLY A 133 2.67 23.60 -2.78
N GLU A 134 1.35 23.41 -2.78
CA GLU A 134 0.51 23.92 -1.70
C GLU A 134 0.78 23.13 -0.40
N ASN A 135 1.07 23.83 0.68
CA ASN A 135 1.54 23.19 1.92
C ASN A 135 0.78 23.63 3.18
N THR A 136 -0.29 24.40 3.03
CA THR A 136 -1.14 24.79 4.16
C THR A 136 -2.59 24.40 3.94
N LEU A 137 -3.27 24.12 5.04
CA LEU A 137 -4.67 23.69 4.98
C LEU A 137 -5.56 24.75 4.29
N ASN A 138 -5.30 26.03 4.56
CA ASN A 138 -6.08 27.14 3.99
C ASN A 138 -5.88 27.26 2.47
N THR A 139 -4.67 27.07 1.97
CA THR A 139 -4.39 27.13 0.52
C THR A 139 -4.99 25.96 -0.23
N ILE A 140 -5.00 24.78 0.38
CA ILE A 140 -5.59 23.56 -0.19
C ILE A 140 -7.13 23.64 -0.17
N ALA A 141 -7.73 24.11 0.92
CA ALA A 141 -9.18 24.17 1.08
C ALA A 141 -9.84 25.33 0.32
N GLY A 142 -9.08 26.33 -0.11
CA GLY A 142 -9.57 27.51 -0.84
C GLY A 142 -9.67 27.35 -2.36
N LYS A 143 -9.35 26.17 -2.87
CA LYS A 143 -9.42 25.81 -4.30
C LYS A 143 -10.34 24.62 -4.51
#